data_82f1a51631a7906cbfaea9082c3ebcd7
#
_entry.id   82f1a51631a7906cbfaea9082c3ebcd7
#
_cell.length_a   1.000
_cell.length_b   1.000
_cell.length_c   1.000
_cell.angle_alpha   90.00
_cell.angle_beta   90.00
_cell.angle_gamma   90.00
#
_symmetry.space_group_name_H-M   'P 1'
#
loop_
_entity.id
_entity.type
_entity.pdbx_description
1 polymer ?
#
loop_
_entity_poly.entity_id
_entity_poly.type
_entity_poly.pdbx_seq_one_letter_code
_entity_poly.pdbx_strand_id
1 'polypeptide(L)'
;MISAIKKPCVLRLKLIKNKEVGKSLFVFEGEDDYDFYHHALVISGFDKSYTHINGAGKDQSISLYKELDKEDSEYLVNTYFFVDQDYSSYCYCNNNIFTLPFYAIENPLSNDKVIKHFLVSTFKLDERHKKIIDSAMENYAKAKASFYKEIKEISVQLYMSRVLGLGVEFPTNNEIFDKIEKDKVTLKIKEIDSISERLHNLSEDEKKYHEVIKALDDD
;
A
#
# COMPACT_ATOMS: atom_id res chain seq x y z
N MET A 1 -8.20 23.94 9.69
CA MET A 1 -9.33 23.20 9.09
C MET A 1 -8.97 21.74 8.75
N ILE A 2 -7.79 21.44 8.21
CA ILE A 2 -7.33 20.08 7.85
C ILE A 2 -7.25 19.12 9.06
N SER A 3 -6.83 19.61 10.24
CA SER A 3 -6.73 18.77 11.46
C SER A 3 -8.09 18.33 12.04
N ALA A 4 -9.17 19.03 11.73
CA ALA A 4 -10.50 18.68 12.20
C ALA A 4 -11.13 17.51 11.41
N ILE A 5 -10.72 17.34 10.14
CA ILE A 5 -11.25 16.31 9.24
C ILE A 5 -10.72 14.92 9.62
N LYS A 6 -9.55 14.87 10.26
CA LYS A 6 -8.89 13.61 10.69
C LYS A 6 -9.35 13.10 12.07
N LYS A 7 -10.42 13.62 12.65
CA LYS A 7 -10.92 13.12 13.94
C LYS A 7 -11.82 11.89 13.73
N PRO A 8 -11.66 10.81 14.49
CA PRO A 8 -12.51 9.60 14.38
C PRO A 8 -14.01 9.91 14.42
N CYS A 9 -14.44 10.86 15.24
CA CYS A 9 -15.85 11.27 15.31
C CYS A 9 -16.39 11.83 13.99
N VAL A 10 -15.58 12.50 13.18
CA VAL A 10 -15.99 13.01 11.86
C VAL A 10 -16.16 11.86 10.88
N LEU A 11 -15.24 10.90 10.91
CA LEU A 11 -15.32 9.72 10.05
C LEU A 11 -16.53 8.86 10.42
N ARG A 12 -16.80 8.68 11.72
CA ARG A 12 -18.00 7.99 12.21
C ARG A 12 -19.29 8.66 11.73
N LEU A 13 -19.39 9.97 11.81
CA LEU A 13 -20.54 10.72 11.28
C LEU A 13 -20.69 10.54 9.77
N LYS A 14 -19.59 10.54 9.00
CA LYS A 14 -19.63 10.24 7.57
C LYS A 14 -20.15 8.83 7.31
N LEU A 15 -19.68 7.84 8.08
CA LEU A 15 -20.13 6.45 7.96
C LEU A 15 -21.63 6.36 8.19
N ILE A 16 -22.14 6.88 9.31
CA ILE A 16 -23.56 6.85 9.66
C ILE A 16 -24.42 7.52 8.58
N LYS A 17 -23.97 8.68 8.08
CA LYS A 17 -24.68 9.45 7.04
C LYS A 17 -24.76 8.75 5.68
N ASN A 18 -23.72 7.95 5.33
CA ASN A 18 -23.63 7.27 4.03
C ASN A 18 -24.11 5.81 4.09
N LYS A 19 -24.48 5.32 5.27
CA LYS A 19 -24.99 3.97 5.43
C LYS A 19 -26.44 3.90 4.96
N GLU A 20 -26.67 3.14 3.91
CA GLU A 20 -28.01 2.90 3.35
C GLU A 20 -28.50 1.48 3.64
N VAL A 21 -29.78 1.33 3.96
CA VAL A 21 -30.39 0.02 4.22
C VAL A 21 -30.29 -0.85 2.96
N GLY A 22 -29.79 -2.06 3.14
CA GLY A 22 -29.67 -3.05 2.06
C GLY A 22 -28.49 -2.85 1.12
N LYS A 23 -27.68 -1.80 1.31
CA LYS A 23 -26.44 -1.60 0.55
C LYS A 23 -25.20 -1.90 1.38
N SER A 24 -24.14 -2.29 0.71
CA SER A 24 -22.80 -2.35 1.29
C SER A 24 -22.21 -0.94 1.41
N LEU A 25 -21.49 -0.67 2.49
CA LEU A 25 -20.69 0.54 2.65
C LEU A 25 -19.21 0.16 2.66
N PHE A 26 -18.45 0.72 1.76
CA PHE A 26 -17.01 0.52 1.68
C PHE A 26 -16.25 1.73 2.23
N VAL A 27 -15.29 1.48 3.08
CA VAL A 27 -14.38 2.49 3.64
C VAL A 27 -13.02 2.23 3.04
N PHE A 28 -12.61 3.08 2.11
CA PHE A 28 -11.28 3.04 1.50
C PHE A 28 -10.32 3.94 2.26
N GLU A 29 -9.06 3.60 2.28
CA GLU A 29 -8.06 4.35 3.03
C GLU A 29 -7.89 5.77 2.50
N GLY A 30 -7.71 5.91 1.17
CA GLY A 30 -7.50 7.15 0.45
C GLY A 30 -8.66 7.57 -0.44
N GLU A 31 -8.55 8.76 -0.99
CA GLU A 31 -9.54 9.31 -1.93
C GLU A 31 -9.40 8.65 -3.31
N ASP A 32 -8.17 8.37 -3.71
CA ASP A 32 -7.83 7.81 -5.03
C ASP A 32 -8.04 6.28 -5.11
N ASP A 33 -8.26 5.62 -3.97
CA ASP A 33 -8.45 4.16 -3.90
C ASP A 33 -9.74 3.69 -4.56
N TYR A 34 -10.74 4.56 -4.64
CA TYR A 34 -12.06 4.22 -5.18
C TYR A 34 -11.98 3.60 -6.57
N ASP A 35 -11.24 4.20 -7.48
CA ASP A 35 -11.17 3.73 -8.87
C ASP A 35 -10.57 2.33 -8.96
N PHE A 36 -9.54 2.06 -8.16
CA PHE A 36 -8.91 0.74 -8.08
C PHE A 36 -9.91 -0.32 -7.57
N TYR A 37 -10.53 -0.07 -6.43
CA TYR A 37 -11.46 -1.03 -5.82
C TYR A 37 -12.74 -1.19 -6.63
N HIS A 38 -13.28 -0.10 -7.19
CA HIS A 38 -14.44 -0.19 -8.08
C HIS A 38 -14.15 -1.10 -9.27
N HIS A 39 -13.00 -0.93 -9.91
CA HIS A 39 -12.59 -1.77 -11.04
C HIS A 39 -12.39 -3.23 -10.64
N ALA A 40 -11.76 -3.48 -9.51
CA ALA A 40 -11.58 -4.83 -8.96
C ALA A 40 -12.92 -5.52 -8.65
N LEU A 41 -13.87 -4.79 -8.07
CA LEU A 41 -15.23 -5.28 -7.79
C LEU A 41 -15.97 -5.65 -9.08
N VAL A 42 -15.92 -4.79 -10.11
CA VAL A 42 -16.55 -5.06 -11.42
C VAL A 42 -15.97 -6.32 -12.04
N ILE A 43 -14.64 -6.45 -12.08
CA ILE A 43 -13.95 -7.62 -12.65
C ILE A 43 -14.28 -8.91 -11.87
N SER A 44 -14.42 -8.81 -10.55
CA SER A 44 -14.79 -9.96 -9.70
C SER A 44 -16.27 -10.38 -9.81
N GLY A 45 -17.07 -9.66 -10.58
CA GLY A 45 -18.51 -9.94 -10.76
C GLY A 45 -19.36 -9.47 -9.57
N PHE A 46 -18.88 -8.50 -8.79
CA PHE A 46 -19.68 -7.91 -7.73
C PHE A 46 -20.78 -7.04 -8.35
N ASP A 47 -22.04 -7.48 -8.25
CA ASP A 47 -23.22 -6.89 -8.89
C ASP A 47 -24.11 -6.09 -7.92
N LYS A 48 -23.77 -6.06 -6.63
CA LYS A 48 -24.55 -5.34 -5.63
C LYS A 48 -24.25 -3.85 -5.62
N SER A 49 -25.27 -3.04 -5.41
CA SER A 49 -25.09 -1.61 -5.19
C SER A 49 -24.40 -1.35 -3.85
N TYR A 50 -23.49 -0.39 -3.84
CA TYR A 50 -22.78 0.03 -2.63
C TYR A 50 -22.60 1.55 -2.59
N THR A 51 -22.32 2.04 -1.40
CA THR A 51 -21.82 3.40 -1.16
C THR A 51 -20.36 3.30 -0.66
N HIS A 52 -19.63 4.39 -0.74
CA HIS A 52 -18.27 4.44 -0.20
C HIS A 52 -17.96 5.75 0.51
N ILE A 53 -16.96 5.70 1.38
CA ILE A 53 -16.38 6.86 2.04
C ILE A 53 -14.85 6.73 2.07
N ASN A 54 -14.18 7.88 2.10
CA ASN A 54 -12.75 7.98 2.35
C ASN A 54 -12.49 7.90 3.86
N GLY A 55 -11.64 6.96 4.28
CA GLY A 55 -11.26 6.68 5.66
C GLY A 55 -10.28 7.69 6.28
N ALA A 56 -9.76 8.62 5.47
CA ALA A 56 -8.79 9.63 5.90
C ALA A 56 -7.45 9.04 6.40
N GLY A 57 -7.05 7.91 5.84
CA GLY A 57 -5.83 7.17 6.13
C GLY A 57 -6.05 5.92 6.97
N LYS A 58 -5.04 5.04 6.96
CA LYS A 58 -5.05 3.72 7.60
C LYS A 58 -5.39 3.77 9.08
N ASP A 59 -4.69 4.60 9.85
CA ASP A 59 -4.86 4.67 11.30
C ASP A 59 -6.26 5.13 11.68
N GLN A 60 -6.86 6.05 10.92
CA GLN A 60 -8.21 6.52 11.14
C GLN A 60 -9.24 5.44 10.82
N SER A 61 -9.07 4.72 9.71
CA SER A 61 -9.91 3.60 9.30
C SER A 61 -9.89 2.48 10.34
N ILE A 62 -8.70 2.08 10.80
CA ILE A 62 -8.53 1.06 11.82
C ILE A 62 -9.11 1.50 13.18
N SER A 63 -8.89 2.76 13.55
CA SER A 63 -9.43 3.30 14.81
C SER A 63 -10.95 3.30 14.80
N LEU A 64 -11.57 3.73 13.70
CA LEU A 64 -13.02 3.69 13.54
C LEU A 64 -13.55 2.25 13.58
N TYR A 65 -12.90 1.32 12.86
CA TYR A 65 -13.30 -0.09 12.90
C TYR A 65 -13.30 -0.63 14.33
N LYS A 66 -12.22 -0.40 15.09
CA LYS A 66 -12.10 -0.87 16.48
C LYS A 66 -13.11 -0.22 17.42
N GLU A 67 -13.44 1.05 17.21
CA GLU A 67 -14.49 1.75 17.98
C GLU A 67 -15.86 1.10 17.73
N LEU A 68 -16.21 0.89 16.45
CA LEU A 68 -17.49 0.29 16.08
C LEU A 68 -17.59 -1.17 16.55
N ASP A 69 -16.53 -1.94 16.43
CA ASP A 69 -16.52 -3.35 16.86
C ASP A 69 -16.77 -3.49 18.36
N LYS A 70 -16.28 -2.53 19.15
CA LYS A 70 -16.41 -2.52 20.61
C LYS A 70 -17.75 -1.95 21.09
N GLU A 71 -18.23 -0.87 20.48
CA GLU A 71 -19.30 -0.03 21.04
C GLU A 71 -20.60 -0.07 20.22
N ASP A 72 -20.51 -0.23 18.91
CA ASP A 72 -21.62 -0.06 17.98
C ASP A 72 -21.53 -1.05 16.80
N SER A 73 -21.40 -2.35 17.09
CA SER A 73 -21.20 -3.41 16.08
C SER A 73 -22.30 -3.48 15.03
N GLU A 74 -23.48 -2.92 15.30
CA GLU A 74 -24.58 -2.81 14.33
C GLU A 74 -24.20 -1.99 13.09
N TYR A 75 -23.29 -1.02 13.24
CA TYR A 75 -22.78 -0.25 12.10
C TYR A 75 -21.78 -1.03 11.24
N LEU A 76 -21.25 -2.16 11.72
CA LEU A 76 -20.40 -3.05 10.93
C LEU A 76 -21.17 -3.96 9.99
N VAL A 77 -22.47 -4.13 10.20
CA VAL A 77 -23.31 -4.95 9.28
C VAL A 77 -23.24 -4.36 7.88
N ASN A 78 -22.76 -5.13 6.89
CA ASN A 78 -22.53 -4.69 5.51
C ASN A 78 -21.59 -3.47 5.38
N THR A 79 -20.66 -3.28 6.32
CA THR A 79 -19.61 -2.27 6.25
C THR A 79 -18.26 -2.96 6.15
N TYR A 80 -17.42 -2.54 5.18
CA TYR A 80 -16.16 -3.20 4.87
C TYR A 80 -15.05 -2.14 4.74
N PHE A 81 -13.97 -2.35 5.47
CA PHE A 81 -12.79 -1.48 5.49
C PHE A 81 -11.70 -2.13 4.64
N PHE A 82 -11.07 -1.34 3.78
CA PHE A 82 -9.94 -1.74 2.97
C PHE A 82 -8.76 -0.86 3.33
N VAL A 83 -7.67 -1.49 3.74
CA VAL A 83 -6.45 -0.80 4.17
C VAL A 83 -5.22 -1.43 3.52
N ASP A 84 -4.25 -0.61 3.20
CA ASP A 84 -2.99 -1.04 2.63
C ASP A 84 -2.16 -1.83 3.65
N GLN A 85 -1.28 -2.70 3.16
CA GLN A 85 -0.33 -3.42 4.02
C GLN A 85 0.64 -2.43 4.66
N ASP A 86 1.19 -1.49 3.87
CA ASP A 86 2.32 -0.67 4.22
C ASP A 86 3.45 -1.51 4.86
N TYR A 87 4.24 -0.93 5.74
CA TYR A 87 5.20 -1.67 6.56
C TYR A 87 4.59 -2.18 7.88
N SER A 88 3.33 -2.66 7.86
CA SER A 88 2.67 -3.18 9.06
C SER A 88 3.15 -4.57 9.41
N SER A 89 3.38 -4.82 10.70
CA SER A 89 3.69 -6.15 11.23
C SER A 89 2.47 -7.08 11.34
N TYR A 90 1.28 -6.60 11.02
CA TYR A 90 0.03 -7.36 11.11
C TYR A 90 -0.86 -7.12 9.91
N CYS A 91 -1.62 -8.15 9.58
CA CYS A 91 -2.59 -8.16 8.51
C CYS A 91 -3.98 -8.39 9.09
N TYR A 92 -4.91 -7.52 8.79
CA TYR A 92 -6.31 -7.72 9.11
C TYR A 92 -6.99 -8.52 8.00
N CYS A 93 -7.61 -9.63 8.37
CA CYS A 93 -8.42 -10.43 7.46
C CYS A 93 -9.59 -11.02 8.25
N ASN A 94 -10.64 -10.24 8.41
CA ASN A 94 -11.88 -10.68 9.05
C ASN A 94 -13.10 -10.25 8.22
N ASN A 95 -14.29 -10.41 8.77
CA ASN A 95 -15.53 -10.15 8.04
C ASN A 95 -15.73 -8.69 7.61
N ASN A 96 -15.06 -7.74 8.25
CA ASN A 96 -15.33 -6.32 8.06
C ASN A 96 -14.10 -5.48 7.71
N ILE A 97 -12.88 -5.99 7.93
CA ILE A 97 -11.65 -5.27 7.62
C ILE A 97 -10.65 -6.17 6.89
N PHE A 98 -10.11 -5.67 5.80
CA PHE A 98 -9.20 -6.38 4.92
C PHE A 98 -7.95 -5.55 4.68
N THR A 99 -6.80 -6.16 4.93
CA THR A 99 -5.51 -5.61 4.50
C THR A 99 -5.16 -6.19 3.14
N LEU A 100 -4.71 -5.35 2.21
CA LEU A 100 -4.19 -5.82 0.94
C LEU A 100 -3.00 -6.77 1.15
N PRO A 101 -2.85 -7.81 0.30
CA PRO A 101 -1.68 -8.69 0.33
C PRO A 101 -0.43 -8.03 -0.31
N PHE A 102 -0.46 -6.73 -0.53
CA PHE A 102 0.58 -5.91 -1.14
C PHE A 102 0.86 -4.71 -0.26
N TYR A 103 2.04 -4.09 -0.46
CA TYR A 103 2.38 -2.87 0.26
C TYR A 103 1.30 -1.79 0.12
N ALA A 104 0.87 -1.51 -1.11
CA ALA A 104 -0.17 -0.53 -1.44
C ALA A 104 -0.90 -0.91 -2.73
N ILE A 105 -2.00 -0.22 -3.04
CA ILE A 105 -2.82 -0.48 -4.24
C ILE A 105 -2.06 -0.32 -5.56
N GLU A 106 -0.96 0.43 -5.58
CA GLU A 106 -0.13 0.62 -6.77
C GLU A 106 0.76 -0.59 -7.09
N ASN A 107 1.06 -1.45 -6.12
CA ASN A 107 1.94 -2.60 -6.35
C ASN A 107 1.45 -3.54 -7.45
N PRO A 108 0.15 -3.90 -7.55
CA PRO A 108 -0.37 -4.68 -8.67
C PRO A 108 -0.11 -4.07 -10.03
N LEU A 109 0.00 -2.74 -10.13
CA LEU A 109 0.28 -2.03 -11.39
C LEU A 109 1.69 -2.33 -11.93
N SER A 110 2.63 -2.72 -11.06
CA SER A 110 3.98 -3.14 -11.46
C SER A 110 4.08 -4.61 -11.90
N ASN A 111 2.95 -5.32 -11.98
CA ASN A 111 2.93 -6.69 -12.48
C ASN A 111 3.23 -6.73 -13.98
N ASP A 112 4.08 -7.65 -14.41
CA ASP A 112 4.55 -7.77 -15.80
C ASP A 112 3.39 -7.96 -16.80
N LYS A 113 2.32 -8.67 -16.41
CA LYS A 113 1.13 -8.86 -17.24
C LYS A 113 0.36 -7.55 -17.42
N VAL A 114 0.26 -6.75 -16.36
CA VAL A 114 -0.41 -5.45 -16.39
C VAL A 114 0.37 -4.49 -17.26
N ILE A 115 1.68 -4.40 -17.10
CA ILE A 115 2.56 -3.55 -17.92
C ILE A 115 2.49 -3.96 -19.38
N LYS A 116 2.56 -5.26 -19.67
CA LYS A 116 2.43 -5.76 -21.04
C LYS A 116 1.08 -5.40 -21.65
N HIS A 117 -0.01 -5.59 -20.92
CA HIS A 117 -1.35 -5.22 -21.36
C HIS A 117 -1.46 -3.71 -21.64
N PHE A 118 -0.94 -2.89 -20.74
CA PHE A 118 -0.88 -1.43 -20.90
C PHE A 118 -0.12 -1.04 -22.17
N LEU A 119 1.06 -1.59 -22.41
CA LEU A 119 1.86 -1.31 -23.62
C LEU A 119 1.08 -1.68 -24.89
N VAL A 120 0.52 -2.89 -24.93
CA VAL A 120 -0.23 -3.38 -26.10
C VAL A 120 -1.45 -2.50 -26.37
N SER A 121 -2.22 -2.17 -25.36
CA SER A 121 -3.45 -1.39 -25.49
C SER A 121 -3.18 0.07 -25.84
N THR A 122 -2.23 0.71 -25.17
CA THR A 122 -1.92 2.15 -25.35
C THR A 122 -1.31 2.42 -26.72
N PHE A 123 -0.39 1.56 -27.16
CA PHE A 123 0.31 1.73 -28.43
C PHE A 123 -0.31 0.94 -29.57
N LYS A 124 -1.47 0.27 -29.34
CA LYS A 124 -2.19 -0.55 -30.32
C LYS A 124 -1.28 -1.58 -31.01
N LEU A 125 -0.43 -2.22 -30.21
CA LEU A 125 0.51 -3.24 -30.68
C LEU A 125 -0.23 -4.56 -30.89
N ASP A 126 0.25 -5.33 -31.87
CA ASP A 126 -0.26 -6.67 -32.20
C ASP A 126 0.90 -7.67 -32.39
N GLU A 127 0.62 -8.87 -32.86
CA GLU A 127 1.63 -9.93 -33.05
C GLU A 127 2.77 -9.52 -34.00
N ARG A 128 2.54 -8.63 -34.96
CA ARG A 128 3.58 -8.09 -35.86
C ARG A 128 4.64 -7.29 -35.11
N HIS A 129 4.27 -6.76 -33.93
CA HIS A 129 5.13 -5.97 -33.08
C HIS A 129 5.78 -6.76 -31.95
N LYS A 130 5.73 -8.11 -32.00
CA LYS A 130 6.26 -8.99 -30.93
C LYS A 130 7.66 -8.62 -30.48
N LYS A 131 8.59 -8.35 -31.41
CA LYS A 131 9.97 -7.96 -31.07
C LYS A 131 10.04 -6.66 -30.27
N ILE A 132 9.17 -5.72 -30.53
CA ILE A 132 9.09 -4.44 -29.82
C ILE A 132 8.56 -4.69 -28.41
N ILE A 133 7.50 -5.48 -28.28
CA ILE A 133 6.91 -5.86 -26.98
C ILE A 133 7.94 -6.61 -26.14
N ASP A 134 8.61 -7.62 -26.69
CA ASP A 134 9.60 -8.42 -25.97
C ASP A 134 10.77 -7.55 -25.49
N SER A 135 11.29 -6.66 -26.35
CA SER A 135 12.36 -5.73 -25.96
C SER A 135 11.93 -4.73 -24.88
N ALA A 136 10.71 -4.21 -24.96
CA ALA A 136 10.18 -3.31 -23.96
C ALA A 136 10.01 -4.02 -22.59
N MET A 137 9.51 -5.26 -22.60
CA MET A 137 9.36 -6.05 -21.38
C MET A 137 10.70 -6.45 -20.77
N GLU A 138 11.71 -6.77 -21.60
CA GLU A 138 13.06 -7.03 -21.12
C GLU A 138 13.66 -5.78 -20.43
N ASN A 139 13.52 -4.61 -21.05
CA ASN A 139 13.99 -3.36 -20.46
C ASN A 139 13.25 -3.03 -19.16
N TYR A 140 11.94 -3.26 -19.12
CA TYR A 140 11.16 -3.11 -17.90
C TYR A 140 11.65 -4.03 -16.79
N ALA A 141 11.89 -5.31 -17.08
CA ALA A 141 12.39 -6.26 -16.09
C ALA A 141 13.78 -5.86 -15.54
N LYS A 142 14.68 -5.38 -16.41
CA LYS A 142 16.00 -4.86 -16.00
C LYS A 142 15.87 -3.63 -15.10
N ALA A 143 15.02 -2.67 -15.49
CA ALA A 143 14.77 -1.46 -14.69
C ALA A 143 14.16 -1.79 -13.33
N LYS A 144 13.19 -2.70 -13.29
CA LYS A 144 12.55 -3.17 -12.08
C LYS A 144 13.55 -3.86 -11.13
N ALA A 145 14.38 -4.76 -11.66
CA ALA A 145 15.43 -5.43 -10.87
C ALA A 145 16.46 -4.44 -10.32
N SER A 146 16.89 -3.47 -11.15
CA SER A 146 17.79 -2.40 -10.71
C SER A 146 17.15 -1.55 -9.61
N PHE A 147 15.88 -1.16 -9.75
CA PHE A 147 15.14 -0.42 -8.76
C PHE A 147 15.08 -1.15 -7.42
N TYR A 148 14.65 -2.41 -7.41
CA TYR A 148 14.56 -3.20 -6.18
C TYR A 148 15.91 -3.37 -5.50
N LYS A 149 16.96 -3.61 -6.27
CA LYS A 149 18.31 -3.73 -5.73
C LYS A 149 18.75 -2.46 -4.99
N GLU A 150 18.51 -1.29 -5.60
CA GLU A 150 18.94 -0.02 -5.02
C GLU A 150 18.12 0.38 -3.79
N ILE A 151 16.81 0.15 -3.79
CA ILE A 151 15.95 0.56 -2.66
C ILE A 151 15.93 -0.44 -1.51
N LYS A 152 16.48 -1.66 -1.67
CA LYS A 152 16.37 -2.76 -0.70
C LYS A 152 16.75 -2.31 0.71
N GLU A 153 17.93 -1.74 0.88
CA GLU A 153 18.43 -1.35 2.20
C GLU A 153 17.54 -0.30 2.88
N ILE A 154 17.12 0.72 2.13
CA ILE A 154 16.19 1.74 2.64
C ILE A 154 14.84 1.13 3.03
N SER A 155 14.31 0.23 2.19
CA SER A 155 13.04 -0.45 2.47
C SER A 155 13.11 -1.29 3.74
N VAL A 156 14.21 -2.01 3.95
CA VAL A 156 14.43 -2.78 5.20
C VAL A 156 14.48 -1.85 6.40
N GLN A 157 15.20 -0.74 6.32
CA GLN A 157 15.25 0.24 7.41
C GLN A 157 13.88 0.84 7.74
N LEU A 158 13.10 1.21 6.72
CA LEU A 158 11.74 1.74 6.90
C LEU A 158 10.82 0.70 7.54
N TYR A 159 10.88 -0.55 7.07
CA TYR A 159 10.12 -1.64 7.64
C TYR A 159 10.48 -1.87 9.12
N MET A 160 11.77 -1.97 9.43
CA MET A 160 12.25 -2.13 10.81
C MET A 160 11.85 -0.98 11.71
N SER A 161 11.97 0.27 11.22
CA SER A 161 11.54 1.45 11.96
C SER A 161 10.05 1.38 12.33
N ARG A 162 9.22 0.88 11.42
CA ARG A 162 7.78 0.74 11.66
C ARG A 162 7.49 -0.38 12.65
N VAL A 163 8.09 -1.56 12.44
CA VAL A 163 7.87 -2.76 13.28
C VAL A 163 8.34 -2.53 14.73
N LEU A 164 9.48 -1.90 14.90
CA LEU A 164 10.05 -1.59 16.22
C LEU A 164 9.48 -0.32 16.86
N GLY A 165 8.59 0.39 16.16
CA GLY A 165 7.96 1.61 16.67
C GLY A 165 8.96 2.72 16.97
N LEU A 166 10.01 2.88 16.14
CA LEU A 166 11.10 3.83 16.42
C LEU A 166 10.66 5.29 16.34
N GLY A 167 9.48 5.57 15.80
CA GLY A 167 8.91 6.92 15.71
C GLY A 167 9.72 7.87 14.83
N VAL A 168 10.41 7.34 13.83
CA VAL A 168 11.20 8.12 12.88
C VAL A 168 10.30 8.57 11.74
N GLU A 169 10.44 9.82 11.33
CA GLU A 169 9.77 10.36 10.15
C GLU A 169 10.38 9.76 8.87
N PHE A 170 9.52 9.28 7.97
CA PHE A 170 9.98 8.67 6.74
C PHE A 170 10.35 9.74 5.71
N PRO A 171 11.50 9.60 5.03
CA PRO A 171 11.88 10.53 3.99
C PRO A 171 10.92 10.44 2.80
N THR A 172 10.71 11.56 2.16
CA THR A 172 9.94 11.64 0.91
C THR A 172 10.71 11.03 -0.26
N ASN A 173 9.99 10.67 -1.33
CA ASN A 173 10.62 10.17 -2.55
C ASN A 173 11.68 11.13 -3.10
N ASN A 174 11.46 12.45 -2.99
CA ASN A 174 12.43 13.46 -3.44
C ASN A 174 13.72 13.50 -2.60
N GLU A 175 13.66 13.05 -1.36
CA GLU A 175 14.83 12.93 -0.48
C GLU A 175 15.59 11.63 -0.73
N ILE A 176 14.88 10.56 -1.11
CA ILE A 176 15.49 9.25 -1.40
C ILE A 176 16.13 9.23 -2.79
N PHE A 177 15.40 9.65 -3.83
CA PHE A 177 15.83 9.51 -5.21
C PHE A 177 16.54 10.76 -5.73
N ASP A 178 17.72 10.56 -6.35
CA ASP A 178 18.40 11.59 -7.13
C ASP A 178 17.91 11.57 -8.58
N LYS A 179 17.95 10.40 -9.23
CA LYS A 179 17.60 10.24 -10.63
C LYS A 179 17.01 8.86 -10.91
N ILE A 180 15.94 8.86 -11.71
CA ILE A 180 15.35 7.65 -12.26
C ILE A 180 15.48 7.72 -13.78
N GLU A 181 16.35 6.90 -14.34
CA GLU A 181 16.57 6.75 -15.77
C GLU A 181 15.97 5.44 -16.27
N LYS A 182 16.05 5.22 -17.59
CA LYS A 182 15.44 4.10 -18.31
C LYS A 182 15.76 2.73 -17.72
N ASP A 183 16.98 2.54 -17.23
CA ASP A 183 17.54 1.28 -16.75
C ASP A 183 18.34 1.43 -15.46
N LYS A 184 18.36 2.63 -14.88
CA LYS A 184 19.15 2.94 -13.70
C LYS A 184 18.41 3.86 -12.75
N VAL A 185 18.44 3.49 -11.49
CA VAL A 185 18.00 4.31 -10.37
C VAL A 185 19.23 4.78 -9.60
N THR A 186 19.27 6.04 -9.25
CA THR A 186 20.34 6.60 -8.41
C THR A 186 19.69 7.19 -7.15
N LEU A 187 20.20 6.81 -6.00
CA LEU A 187 19.72 7.30 -4.71
C LEU A 187 20.57 8.47 -4.23
N LYS A 188 19.92 9.45 -3.60
CA LYS A 188 20.61 10.52 -2.85
C LYS A 188 21.18 10.00 -1.54
N ILE A 189 20.43 9.09 -0.90
CA ILE A 189 20.79 8.48 0.36
C ILE A 189 20.82 6.97 0.17
N LYS A 190 21.74 6.29 0.85
CA LYS A 190 21.81 4.81 0.88
C LYS A 190 21.24 4.24 2.17
N GLU A 191 21.19 5.05 3.19
CA GLU A 191 20.66 4.74 4.50
C GLU A 191 19.98 5.96 5.12
N ILE A 192 19.15 5.75 6.10
CA ILE A 192 18.49 6.80 6.86
C ILE A 192 19.20 6.90 8.19
N ASP A 193 20.09 7.89 8.34
CA ASP A 193 20.98 8.03 9.51
C ASP A 193 20.25 7.88 10.85
N SER A 194 19.10 8.54 11.00
CA SER A 194 18.29 8.49 12.21
C SER A 194 17.73 7.09 12.54
N ILE A 195 17.52 6.26 11.52
CA ILE A 195 17.11 4.86 11.67
C ILE A 195 18.35 4.01 11.93
N SER A 196 19.40 4.17 11.16
CA SER A 196 20.65 3.42 11.32
C SER A 196 21.24 3.56 12.72
N GLU A 197 21.29 4.76 13.27
CA GLU A 197 21.73 5.01 14.64
C GLU A 197 20.89 4.26 15.68
N ARG A 198 19.56 4.23 15.51
CA ARG A 198 18.67 3.51 16.43
C ARG A 198 18.76 2.00 16.25
N LEU A 199 18.89 1.50 15.03
CA LEU A 199 19.09 0.08 14.75
C LEU A 199 20.45 -0.43 15.31
N HIS A 200 21.48 0.41 15.34
CA HIS A 200 22.77 0.07 15.94
C HIS A 200 22.68 -0.15 17.46
N ASN A 201 21.74 0.52 18.12
CA ASN A 201 21.52 0.46 19.56
C ASN A 201 20.44 -0.55 19.98
N LEU A 202 20.01 -1.42 19.06
CA LEU A 202 19.03 -2.47 19.39
C LEU A 202 19.56 -3.49 20.39
N SER A 203 18.65 -4.08 21.16
CA SER A 203 18.93 -5.26 21.98
C SER A 203 19.33 -6.46 21.12
N GLU A 204 19.97 -7.47 21.71
CA GLU A 204 20.38 -8.68 20.97
C GLU A 204 19.20 -9.44 20.36
N ASP A 205 18.01 -9.41 20.98
CA ASP A 205 16.82 -10.06 20.44
C ASP A 205 16.25 -9.29 19.22
N GLU A 206 16.26 -7.96 19.27
CA GLU A 206 15.86 -7.11 18.16
C GLU A 206 16.83 -7.22 16.97
N LYS A 207 18.14 -7.37 17.24
CA LYS A 207 19.15 -7.62 16.20
C LYS A 207 18.91 -8.96 15.49
N LYS A 208 18.60 -10.04 16.22
CA LYS A 208 18.23 -11.32 15.60
C LYS A 208 17.01 -11.21 14.70
N TYR A 209 16.00 -10.43 15.12
CA TYR A 209 14.83 -10.18 14.30
C TYR A 209 15.18 -9.42 13.01
N HIS A 210 16.07 -8.43 13.10
CA HIS A 210 16.59 -7.71 11.94
C HIS A 210 17.34 -8.62 10.96
N GLU A 211 18.18 -9.53 11.46
CA GLU A 211 18.89 -10.51 10.62
C GLU A 211 17.93 -11.46 9.91
N VAL A 212 16.87 -11.93 10.58
CA VAL A 212 15.84 -12.78 9.96
C VAL A 212 15.14 -12.06 8.82
N ILE A 213 14.78 -10.79 9.01
CA ILE A 213 14.12 -9.99 7.96
C ILE A 213 15.04 -9.78 6.76
N LYS A 214 16.32 -9.47 7.00
CA LYS A 214 17.30 -9.36 5.91
C LYS A 214 17.45 -10.67 5.11
N ALA A 215 17.38 -11.82 5.76
CA ALA A 215 17.49 -13.11 5.12
C ALA A 215 16.25 -13.51 4.30
N LEU A 216 15.06 -13.08 4.71
CA LEU A 216 13.81 -13.37 3.97
C LEU A 216 13.71 -12.70 2.60
N ASP A 217 14.52 -11.67 2.37
CA ASP A 217 14.52 -10.91 1.12
C ASP A 217 15.47 -11.49 0.04
N ASP A 218 16.21 -12.54 0.34
CA ASP A 218 17.18 -13.14 -0.60
C ASP A 218 16.58 -14.31 -1.43
N ASP A 219 15.31 -14.69 -1.20
CA ASP A 219 14.52 -15.67 -1.95
C ASP A 219 13.45 -14.98 -2.83
#